data_5abb4737c6647613391ce1e8ec87c131
#
_entry.id   5abb4737c6647613391ce1e8ec87c131
#
_cell.length_a   1.000
_cell.length_b   1.000
_cell.length_c   1.000
_cell.angle_alpha   90.00
_cell.angle_beta   90.00
_cell.angle_gamma   90.00
#
_symmetry.space_group_name_H-M   'P 1'
#
loop_
_entity.id
_entity.type
_entity.pdbx_description
1 polymer ?
#
loop_
_entity_poly.entity_id
_entity_poly.type
_entity_poly.pdbx_seq_one_letter_code
_entity_poly.pdbx_strand_id
1 'polypeptide(L)'
;ATLRDLLDLAMVESSNTLTEMFGRLVAIARGQEPTFEGATTAVLEGVASLGVNVSGTVLTDTSGLSLANRISPRLLAELAALSASDPALRPLLIALPVSGLDGTLLERDIEPGMVRAKTGTLLRVVSLAGVTTTADGRLVAFSVMADGVPAGGAYLARLHVDEWVNSLVTYSAAG
;
A
#
# COMPACT_ATOMS: atom_id res chain seq x y z
N ALA A 1 -13.34 9.86 17.43
CA ALA A 1 -12.97 9.09 16.24
C ALA A 1 -12.78 7.62 16.63
N THR A 2 -13.28 6.70 15.85
CA THR A 2 -13.01 5.27 16.01
C THR A 2 -11.64 4.93 15.41
N LEU A 3 -11.11 3.73 15.71
CA LEU A 3 -9.89 3.24 15.06
C LEU A 3 -10.04 3.18 13.54
N ARG A 4 -11.25 2.88 13.04
CA ARG A 4 -11.58 2.88 11.63
C ARG A 4 -11.47 4.28 11.02
N ASP A 5 -12.04 5.30 11.66
CA ASP A 5 -11.95 6.69 11.17
C ASP A 5 -10.49 7.15 11.07
N LEU A 6 -9.65 6.73 12.03
CA LEU A 6 -8.22 7.03 12.01
C LEU A 6 -7.47 6.26 10.92
N LEU A 7 -7.86 5.02 10.63
CA LEU A 7 -7.30 4.24 9.53
C LEU A 7 -7.64 4.88 8.17
N ASP A 8 -8.92 5.24 7.96
CA ASP A 8 -9.36 5.91 6.75
C ASP A 8 -8.59 7.22 6.54
N LEU A 9 -8.46 8.04 7.60
CA LEU A 9 -7.66 9.27 7.55
C LEU A 9 -6.19 9.00 7.24
N ALA A 10 -5.57 7.98 7.87
CA ALA A 10 -4.18 7.64 7.64
C ALA A 10 -3.91 7.22 6.20
N MET A 11 -4.82 6.48 5.58
CA MET A 11 -4.68 6.00 4.21
C MET A 11 -4.93 7.11 3.18
N VAL A 12 -6.00 7.90 3.35
CA VAL A 12 -6.39 8.99 2.44
C VAL A 12 -5.35 10.10 2.46
N GLU A 13 -4.99 10.60 3.65
CA GLU A 13 -4.02 11.69 3.82
C GLU A 13 -2.56 11.23 3.77
N SER A 14 -2.33 9.92 3.72
CA SER A 14 -0.98 9.33 3.81
C SER A 14 -0.23 9.81 5.06
N SER A 15 -0.90 9.77 6.22
CA SER A 15 -0.38 10.32 7.47
C SER A 15 0.70 9.44 8.09
N ASN A 16 1.95 9.85 7.98
CA ASN A 16 3.08 9.14 8.59
C ASN A 16 2.97 9.07 10.12
N THR A 17 2.45 10.12 10.75
CA THR A 17 2.25 10.15 12.21
C THR A 17 1.25 9.09 12.68
N LEU A 18 0.12 8.95 11.96
CA LEU A 18 -0.89 7.94 12.31
C LEU A 18 -0.37 6.54 12.08
N THR A 19 0.37 6.29 10.98
CA THR A 19 0.93 4.96 10.72
C THR A 19 2.01 4.57 11.73
N GLU A 20 2.85 5.50 12.19
CA GLU A 20 3.78 5.26 13.30
C GLU A 20 3.05 4.99 14.63
N MET A 21 1.95 5.67 14.87
CA MET A 21 1.11 5.41 16.05
C MET A 21 0.48 4.02 15.98
N PHE A 22 -0.04 3.61 14.81
CA PHE A 22 -0.58 2.26 14.62
C PHE A 22 0.47 1.17 14.83
N GLY A 23 1.69 1.37 14.33
CA GLY A 23 2.78 0.45 14.57
C GLY A 23 3.04 0.23 16.07
N ARG A 24 3.04 1.31 16.86
CA ARG A 24 3.21 1.23 18.32
C ARG A 24 2.02 0.56 19.01
N LEU A 25 0.80 0.78 18.54
CA LEU A 25 -0.39 0.09 19.06
C LEU A 25 -0.33 -1.41 18.77
N VAL A 26 0.14 -1.80 17.59
CA VAL A 26 0.39 -3.22 17.24
C VAL A 26 1.45 -3.81 18.15
N ALA A 27 2.57 -3.09 18.42
CA ALA A 27 3.60 -3.54 19.36
C ALA A 27 3.00 -3.82 20.74
N ILE A 28 2.26 -2.88 21.32
CA ILE A 28 1.60 -3.04 22.61
C ILE A 28 0.65 -4.26 22.60
N ALA A 29 -0.18 -4.38 21.58
CA ALA A 29 -1.14 -5.48 21.47
C ALA A 29 -0.48 -6.87 21.36
N ARG A 30 0.78 -6.92 20.89
CA ARG A 30 1.59 -8.14 20.77
C ARG A 30 2.61 -8.32 21.92
N GLY A 31 2.55 -7.47 22.97
CA GLY A 31 3.45 -7.54 24.10
C GLY A 31 4.88 -7.07 23.82
N GLN A 32 5.06 -6.28 22.76
CA GLN A 32 6.35 -5.68 22.39
C GLN A 32 6.44 -4.24 22.93
N GLU A 33 7.65 -3.72 23.07
CA GLU A 33 7.88 -2.32 23.42
C GLU A 33 7.39 -1.38 22.32
N PRO A 34 6.72 -0.24 22.63
CA PRO A 34 6.20 0.71 21.63
C PRO A 34 7.30 1.63 21.07
N THR A 35 8.42 1.05 20.68
CA THR A 35 9.55 1.69 20.00
C THR A 35 9.43 1.50 18.48
N PHE A 36 10.33 2.09 17.69
CA PHE A 36 10.42 1.79 16.26
C PHE A 36 10.72 0.32 16.00
N GLU A 37 11.67 -0.25 16.74
CA GLU A 37 12.07 -1.64 16.59
C GLU A 37 10.95 -2.61 16.99
N GLY A 38 10.32 -2.40 18.16
CA GLY A 38 9.20 -3.22 18.60
C GLY A 38 8.00 -3.11 17.65
N ALA A 39 7.70 -1.91 17.13
CA ALA A 39 6.62 -1.70 16.17
C ALA A 39 6.88 -2.45 14.86
N THR A 40 8.06 -2.33 14.28
CA THR A 40 8.40 -3.00 13.02
C THR A 40 8.45 -4.52 13.18
N THR A 41 8.98 -5.02 14.29
CA THR A 41 8.96 -6.45 14.63
C THR A 41 7.52 -6.97 14.73
N ALA A 42 6.68 -6.29 15.51
CA ALA A 42 5.29 -6.69 15.72
C ALA A 42 4.47 -6.66 14.42
N VAL A 43 4.70 -5.67 13.56
CA VAL A 43 4.06 -5.57 12.24
C VAL A 43 4.47 -6.73 11.33
N LEU A 44 5.77 -7.05 11.24
CA LEU A 44 6.26 -8.18 10.43
C LEU A 44 5.73 -9.52 10.93
N GLU A 45 5.72 -9.75 12.24
CA GLU A 45 5.10 -10.94 12.84
C GLU A 45 3.59 -11.01 12.54
N GLY A 46 2.90 -9.86 12.60
CA GLY A 46 1.49 -9.76 12.23
C GLY A 46 1.24 -10.17 10.79
N VAL A 47 2.01 -9.62 9.86
CA VAL A 47 1.92 -9.96 8.43
C VAL A 47 2.25 -11.44 8.19
N ALA A 48 3.30 -11.96 8.83
CA ALA A 48 3.64 -13.38 8.73
C ALA A 48 2.52 -14.30 9.24
N SER A 49 1.82 -13.90 10.30
CA SER A 49 0.69 -14.66 10.85
C SER A 49 -0.52 -14.76 9.91
N LEU A 50 -0.59 -13.89 8.90
CA LEU A 50 -1.58 -13.96 7.80
C LEU A 50 -1.17 -14.94 6.69
N GLY A 51 -0.02 -15.60 6.81
CA GLY A 51 0.50 -16.52 5.80
C GLY A 51 1.30 -15.84 4.69
N VAL A 52 1.56 -14.52 4.79
CA VAL A 52 2.36 -13.77 3.81
C VAL A 52 3.85 -14.01 4.06
N ASN A 53 4.60 -14.25 2.99
CA ASN A 53 6.05 -14.44 3.10
C ASN A 53 6.77 -13.10 3.32
N VAL A 54 7.33 -12.93 4.51
CA VAL A 54 8.09 -11.74 4.91
C VAL A 54 9.61 -11.89 4.76
N SER A 55 10.10 -13.01 4.22
CA SER A 55 11.53 -13.27 4.07
C SER A 55 12.23 -12.16 3.28
N GLY A 56 13.35 -11.66 3.78
CA GLY A 56 14.10 -10.57 3.16
C GLY A 56 13.47 -9.19 3.34
N THR A 57 12.33 -9.07 4.02
CA THR A 57 11.73 -7.78 4.35
C THR A 57 12.47 -7.14 5.52
N VAL A 58 12.79 -5.86 5.39
CA VAL A 58 13.37 -5.04 6.45
C VAL A 58 12.49 -3.81 6.65
N LEU A 59 12.01 -3.61 7.86
CA LEU A 59 11.34 -2.39 8.28
C LEU A 59 12.14 -1.70 9.38
N THR A 60 12.35 -0.42 9.24
CA THR A 60 12.98 0.45 10.25
C THR A 60 12.01 1.50 10.78
N ASP A 61 10.88 1.65 10.13
CA ASP A 61 9.72 2.43 10.56
C ASP A 61 8.43 1.78 10.04
N THR A 62 7.29 2.29 10.48
CA THR A 62 5.96 1.85 10.03
C THR A 62 5.27 2.85 9.11
N SER A 63 5.87 4.03 8.90
CA SER A 63 5.39 5.06 7.98
C SER A 63 5.87 4.88 6.54
N GLY A 64 6.97 4.17 6.34
CA GLY A 64 7.59 3.99 5.03
C GLY A 64 8.52 5.14 4.62
N LEU A 65 8.86 6.07 5.53
CA LEU A 65 9.76 7.19 5.23
C LEU A 65 11.23 6.79 5.15
N SER A 66 11.61 5.75 5.87
CA SER A 66 13.00 5.32 5.93
C SER A 66 13.48 4.72 4.60
N LEU A 67 14.58 5.24 4.09
CA LEU A 67 15.27 4.68 2.93
C LEU A 67 15.93 3.33 3.21
N ALA A 68 15.96 2.88 4.46
CA ALA A 68 16.47 1.56 4.85
C ALA A 68 15.40 0.46 4.76
N ASN A 69 14.13 0.80 4.61
CA ASN A 69 13.06 -0.18 4.39
C ASN A 69 13.31 -0.99 3.11
N ARG A 70 13.05 -2.29 3.18
CA ARG A 70 13.12 -3.22 2.04
C ARG A 70 11.88 -4.09 2.05
N ILE A 71 11.00 -3.87 1.09
CA ILE A 71 9.72 -4.59 0.93
C ILE A 71 9.62 -5.04 -0.52
N SER A 72 9.27 -6.30 -0.74
CA SER A 72 9.06 -6.78 -2.10
C SER A 72 7.69 -6.34 -2.64
N PRO A 73 7.56 -6.06 -3.96
CA PRO A 73 6.24 -5.84 -4.58
C PRO A 73 5.29 -7.01 -4.35
N ARG A 74 5.79 -8.25 -4.37
CA ARG A 74 5.00 -9.45 -4.11
C ARG A 74 4.29 -9.39 -2.75
N LEU A 75 4.99 -9.02 -1.68
CA LEU A 75 4.41 -8.93 -0.34
C LEU A 75 3.22 -7.96 -0.31
N LEU A 76 3.34 -6.78 -0.92
CA LEU A 76 2.25 -5.81 -0.96
C LEU A 76 1.09 -6.27 -1.85
N ALA A 77 1.35 -6.94 -2.96
CA ALA A 77 0.30 -7.53 -3.79
C ALA A 77 -0.45 -8.65 -3.07
N GLU A 78 0.25 -9.51 -2.31
CA GLU A 78 -0.36 -10.55 -1.47
C GLU A 78 -1.24 -9.94 -0.36
N LEU A 79 -0.79 -8.88 0.31
CA LEU A 79 -1.61 -8.16 1.29
C LEU A 79 -2.85 -7.51 0.67
N ALA A 80 -2.71 -6.91 -0.51
CA ALA A 80 -3.84 -6.35 -1.25
C ALA A 80 -4.86 -7.44 -1.64
N ALA A 81 -4.39 -8.61 -2.09
CA ALA A 81 -5.26 -9.76 -2.40
C ALA A 81 -5.99 -10.28 -1.16
N LEU A 82 -5.29 -10.41 -0.04
CA LEU A 82 -5.88 -10.81 1.24
C LEU A 82 -6.93 -9.81 1.72
N SER A 83 -6.67 -8.50 1.59
CA SER A 83 -7.65 -7.47 2.00
C SER A 83 -8.95 -7.53 1.18
N ALA A 84 -8.90 -8.06 -0.03
CA ALA A 84 -10.07 -8.27 -0.88
C ALA A 84 -10.81 -9.57 -0.59
N SER A 85 -10.11 -10.63 -0.14
CA SER A 85 -10.67 -11.96 0.08
C SER A 85 -11.03 -12.28 1.52
N ASP A 86 -10.30 -11.71 2.51
CA ASP A 86 -10.55 -11.93 3.93
C ASP A 86 -11.43 -10.83 4.52
N PRO A 87 -12.63 -11.15 5.06
CA PRO A 87 -13.52 -10.18 5.69
C PRO A 87 -12.87 -9.40 6.85
N ALA A 88 -11.93 -10.01 7.59
CA ALA A 88 -11.24 -9.35 8.70
C ALA A 88 -10.30 -8.23 8.22
N LEU A 89 -9.76 -8.35 7.00
CA LEU A 89 -8.86 -7.37 6.38
C LEU A 89 -9.58 -6.38 5.45
N ARG A 90 -10.88 -6.57 5.20
CA ARG A 90 -11.68 -5.68 4.36
C ARG A 90 -11.64 -4.21 4.78
N PRO A 91 -11.54 -3.84 6.07
CA PRO A 91 -11.35 -2.43 6.45
C PRO A 91 -10.12 -1.78 5.83
N LEU A 92 -9.02 -2.52 5.65
CA LEU A 92 -7.84 -2.02 4.96
C LEU A 92 -8.14 -1.69 3.49
N LEU A 93 -8.81 -2.59 2.78
CA LEU A 93 -9.21 -2.37 1.38
C LEU A 93 -10.10 -1.13 1.23
N ILE A 94 -11.08 -0.98 2.14
CA ILE A 94 -12.04 0.14 2.09
C ILE A 94 -11.35 1.47 2.38
N ALA A 95 -10.34 1.49 3.26
CA ALA A 95 -9.57 2.68 3.61
C ALA A 95 -8.60 3.15 2.50
N LEU A 96 -8.30 2.32 1.50
CA LEU A 96 -7.44 2.71 0.39
C LEU A 96 -8.11 3.81 -0.47
N PRO A 97 -7.39 4.89 -0.84
CA PRO A 97 -7.85 5.88 -1.81
C PRO A 97 -8.35 5.27 -3.11
N VAL A 98 -9.31 5.95 -3.73
CA VAL A 98 -9.90 5.58 -5.02
C VAL A 98 -9.47 6.55 -6.11
N SER A 99 -9.06 6.02 -7.27
CA SER A 99 -8.62 6.82 -8.40
C SER A 99 -9.68 7.84 -8.84
N GLY A 100 -9.25 9.10 -8.99
CA GLY A 100 -10.08 10.22 -9.41
C GLY A 100 -11.14 10.67 -8.39
N LEU A 101 -11.20 10.07 -7.18
CA LEU A 101 -12.23 10.39 -6.19
C LEU A 101 -11.68 10.98 -4.89
N ASP A 102 -10.59 10.45 -4.35
CA ASP A 102 -10.07 10.92 -3.07
C ASP A 102 -8.56 10.71 -2.87
N GLY A 103 -8.06 11.33 -1.82
CA GLY A 103 -6.70 11.17 -1.30
C GLY A 103 -5.62 11.38 -2.34
N THR A 104 -4.55 10.60 -2.21
CA THR A 104 -3.37 10.70 -3.09
C THR A 104 -3.60 10.18 -4.52
N LEU A 105 -4.78 9.64 -4.81
CA LEU A 105 -5.17 9.20 -6.15
C LEU A 105 -6.08 10.19 -6.89
N LEU A 106 -6.50 11.28 -6.24
CA LEU A 106 -7.43 12.26 -6.83
C LEU A 106 -6.92 12.85 -8.15
N GLU A 107 -5.65 13.20 -8.21
CA GLU A 107 -5.01 13.87 -9.36
C GLU A 107 -4.07 12.94 -10.14
N ARG A 108 -4.25 11.61 -10.02
CA ARG A 108 -3.46 10.63 -10.78
C ARG A 108 -4.12 10.38 -12.13
N ASP A 109 -3.31 10.15 -13.16
CA ASP A 109 -3.78 9.80 -14.52
C ASP A 109 -4.18 8.31 -14.60
N ILE A 110 -5.09 7.92 -13.71
CA ILE A 110 -5.64 6.56 -13.60
C ILE A 110 -7.16 6.65 -13.77
N GLU A 111 -7.72 5.69 -14.52
CA GLU A 111 -9.17 5.62 -14.79
C GLU A 111 -9.99 5.81 -13.50
N PRO A 112 -10.86 6.83 -13.43
CA PRO A 112 -11.60 7.18 -12.21
C PRO A 112 -12.50 6.04 -11.70
N GLY A 113 -12.45 5.79 -10.40
CA GLY A 113 -13.29 4.79 -9.74
C GLY A 113 -12.83 3.34 -9.90
N MET A 114 -11.82 3.07 -10.75
CA MET A 114 -11.43 1.71 -11.11
C MET A 114 -10.35 1.12 -10.18
N VAL A 115 -9.57 1.95 -9.51
CA VAL A 115 -8.41 1.53 -8.72
C VAL A 115 -8.57 1.97 -7.27
N ARG A 116 -8.33 1.05 -6.33
CA ARG A 116 -8.11 1.35 -4.91
C ARG A 116 -6.68 1.02 -4.56
N ALA A 117 -5.88 2.01 -4.18
CA ALA A 117 -4.46 1.77 -3.96
C ALA A 117 -3.82 2.79 -3.00
N LYS A 118 -2.72 2.36 -2.37
CA LYS A 118 -1.83 3.24 -1.61
C LYS A 118 -0.65 3.64 -2.47
N THR A 119 -0.39 4.93 -2.54
CA THR A 119 0.78 5.51 -3.17
C THR A 119 1.98 5.53 -2.22
N GLY A 120 3.18 5.46 -2.77
CA GLY A 120 4.43 5.79 -2.08
C GLY A 120 5.31 6.65 -2.99
N THR A 121 5.81 7.76 -2.46
CA THR A 121 6.76 8.62 -3.17
C THR A 121 7.81 9.12 -2.20
N LEU A 122 9.04 8.75 -2.45
CA LEU A 122 10.24 9.26 -1.78
C LEU A 122 11.18 9.85 -2.83
N LEU A 123 12.32 10.41 -2.38
CA LEU A 123 13.26 11.11 -3.26
C LEU A 123 13.63 10.33 -4.54
N ARG A 124 13.76 9.00 -4.45
CA ARG A 124 14.20 8.11 -5.54
C ARG A 124 13.32 6.88 -5.72
N VAL A 125 12.13 6.88 -5.12
CA VAL A 125 11.20 5.74 -5.16
C VAL A 125 9.81 6.23 -5.49
N VAL A 126 9.14 5.54 -6.42
CA VAL A 126 7.71 5.69 -6.70
C VAL A 126 7.08 4.32 -6.63
N SER A 127 5.96 4.21 -5.91
CA SER A 127 5.25 2.95 -5.78
C SER A 127 3.74 3.14 -5.77
N LEU A 128 3.04 2.08 -6.16
CA LEU A 128 1.59 1.97 -6.08
C LEU A 128 1.23 0.50 -5.82
N ALA A 129 0.40 0.25 -4.80
CA ALA A 129 -0.05 -1.11 -4.47
C ALA A 129 -1.53 -1.09 -4.09
N GLY A 130 -2.30 -2.04 -4.58
CA GLY A 130 -3.74 -2.10 -4.33
C GLY A 130 -4.46 -3.11 -5.19
N VAL A 131 -5.70 -2.78 -5.54
CA VAL A 131 -6.57 -3.62 -6.38
C VAL A 131 -7.20 -2.82 -7.50
N THR A 132 -7.51 -3.51 -8.60
CA THR A 132 -8.32 -2.97 -9.71
C THR A 132 -9.25 -4.04 -10.26
N THR A 133 -10.30 -3.61 -10.95
CA THR A 133 -11.15 -4.50 -11.74
C THR A 133 -10.78 -4.38 -13.20
N THR A 134 -10.49 -5.50 -13.85
CA THR A 134 -10.17 -5.58 -15.27
C THR A 134 -11.42 -5.44 -16.15
N ALA A 135 -11.24 -5.18 -17.46
CA ALA A 135 -12.34 -5.01 -18.40
C ALA A 135 -13.26 -6.26 -18.51
N ASP A 136 -12.72 -7.45 -18.22
CA ASP A 136 -13.50 -8.70 -18.14
C ASP A 136 -14.09 -9.01 -16.74
N GLY A 137 -14.05 -8.01 -15.82
CA GLY A 137 -14.72 -8.08 -14.52
C GLY A 137 -13.95 -8.82 -13.44
N ARG A 138 -12.68 -9.17 -13.63
CA ARG A 138 -11.85 -9.81 -12.60
C ARG A 138 -11.23 -8.80 -11.67
N LEU A 139 -11.26 -9.09 -10.37
CA LEU A 139 -10.51 -8.33 -9.38
C LEU A 139 -9.06 -8.80 -9.38
N VAL A 140 -8.13 -7.86 -9.58
CA VAL A 140 -6.69 -8.09 -9.62
C VAL A 140 -6.01 -7.27 -8.53
N ALA A 141 -5.20 -7.93 -7.69
CA ALA A 141 -4.30 -7.26 -6.77
C ALA A 141 -2.96 -7.02 -7.46
N PHE A 142 -2.38 -5.85 -7.23
CA PHE A 142 -1.13 -5.46 -7.88
C PHE A 142 -0.21 -4.68 -6.93
N SER A 143 1.07 -4.69 -7.26
CA SER A 143 2.06 -3.77 -6.71
C SER A 143 3.13 -3.48 -7.74
N VAL A 144 3.43 -2.21 -7.93
CA VAL A 144 4.51 -1.72 -8.79
C VAL A 144 5.40 -0.78 -8.03
N MET A 145 6.72 -0.94 -8.19
CA MET A 145 7.73 -0.12 -7.53
C MET A 145 8.82 0.26 -8.53
N ALA A 146 9.13 1.56 -8.61
CA ALA A 146 10.30 2.08 -9.29
C ALA A 146 11.29 2.56 -8.23
N ASP A 147 12.46 1.92 -8.14
CA ASP A 147 13.58 2.30 -7.27
C ASP A 147 14.72 2.86 -8.11
N GLY A 148 15.56 3.67 -7.50
CA GLY A 148 16.67 4.31 -8.20
C GLY A 148 16.26 5.40 -9.18
N VAL A 149 15.06 5.94 -9.05
CA VAL A 149 14.54 7.05 -9.88
C VAL A 149 15.53 8.23 -9.84
N PRO A 150 15.97 8.77 -11.01
CA PRO A 150 16.84 9.94 -11.03
C PRO A 150 16.24 11.15 -10.33
N ALA A 151 17.11 12.03 -9.83
CA ALA A 151 16.65 13.30 -9.25
C ALA A 151 15.77 14.08 -10.24
N GLY A 152 14.60 14.52 -9.80
CA GLY A 152 13.60 15.18 -10.65
C GLY A 152 12.75 14.23 -11.52
N GLY A 153 13.05 12.93 -11.55
CA GLY A 153 12.35 11.94 -12.37
C GLY A 153 11.07 11.37 -11.76
N ALA A 154 10.74 11.72 -10.52
CA ALA A 154 9.59 11.13 -9.81
C ALA A 154 8.25 11.35 -10.55
N TYR A 155 8.09 12.49 -11.23
CA TYR A 155 6.88 12.78 -12.01
C TYR A 155 6.74 11.82 -13.20
N LEU A 156 7.80 11.61 -13.99
CA LEU A 156 7.79 10.68 -15.12
C LEU A 156 7.61 9.23 -14.67
N ALA A 157 8.30 8.83 -13.59
CA ALA A 157 8.12 7.50 -13.02
C ALA A 157 6.67 7.27 -12.58
N ARG A 158 6.02 8.29 -12.02
CA ARG A 158 4.61 8.24 -11.64
C ARG A 158 3.69 8.06 -12.85
N LEU A 159 3.93 8.78 -13.95
CA LEU A 159 3.17 8.62 -15.19
C LEU A 159 3.27 7.20 -15.75
N HIS A 160 4.47 6.62 -15.80
CA HIS A 160 4.65 5.24 -16.26
C HIS A 160 3.97 4.21 -15.33
N VAL A 161 3.96 4.47 -14.01
CA VAL A 161 3.19 3.64 -13.06
C VAL A 161 1.70 3.73 -13.36
N ASP A 162 1.16 4.93 -13.64
CA ASP A 162 -0.24 5.14 -13.96
C ASP A 162 -0.63 4.46 -15.27
N GLU A 163 0.19 4.60 -16.31
CA GLU A 163 0.00 3.93 -17.59
C GLU A 163 -0.02 2.40 -17.44
N TRP A 164 0.92 1.86 -16.66
CA TRP A 164 0.96 0.42 -16.39
C TRP A 164 -0.31 -0.06 -15.65
N VAL A 165 -0.79 0.69 -14.66
CA VAL A 165 -2.01 0.34 -13.92
C VAL A 165 -3.25 0.44 -14.84
N ASN A 166 -3.33 1.47 -15.70
CA ASN A 166 -4.39 1.58 -16.70
C ASN A 166 -4.41 0.39 -17.67
N SER A 167 -3.24 -0.19 -17.99
CA SER A 167 -3.19 -1.41 -18.80
C SER A 167 -3.83 -2.61 -18.12
N LEU A 168 -3.82 -2.67 -16.76
CA LEU A 168 -4.57 -3.70 -16.01
C LEU A 168 -6.07 -3.46 -16.07
N VAL A 169 -6.50 -2.19 -15.95
CA VAL A 169 -7.93 -1.82 -16.04
C VAL A 169 -8.51 -2.24 -17.40
N THR A 170 -7.77 -2.01 -18.47
CA THR A 170 -8.21 -2.32 -19.84
C THR A 170 -7.96 -3.77 -20.25
N TYR A 171 -7.26 -4.55 -19.43
CA TYR A 171 -6.95 -5.94 -19.73
C TYR A 171 -8.21 -6.80 -19.83
N SER A 172 -8.26 -7.68 -20.86
CA SER A 172 -9.24 -8.73 -21.00
C SER A 172 -8.56 -10.03 -21.43
N ALA A 173 -8.85 -11.13 -20.73
CA ALA A 173 -8.34 -12.45 -21.13
C ALA A 173 -9.10 -13.07 -22.32
N ALA A 174 -10.25 -12.49 -22.66
CA ALA A 174 -11.04 -12.89 -23.83
C ALA A 174 -10.61 -12.08 -25.04
N GLY A 175 -9.42 -12.35 -25.56
CA GLY A 175 -8.87 -11.87 -26.82
C GLY A 175 -8.70 -13.03 -27.75
#